data_d8050a5a0d1e4e0dbc0f510d2a32a24e
#
_entry.id   d8050a5a0d1e4e0dbc0f510d2a32a24e
#
_cell.length_a   1.000
_cell.length_b   1.000
_cell.length_c   1.000
_cell.angle_alpha   90.00
_cell.angle_beta   90.00
_cell.angle_gamma   90.00
#
_symmetry.space_group_name_H-M   'P 1'
#
loop_
_entity.id
_entity.type
_entity.pdbx_description
1 polymer ?
#
loop_
_entity_poly.entity_id
_entity_poly.type
_entity_poly.pdbx_seq_one_letter_code
_entity_poly.pdbx_strand_id
1 'polypeptide(L)'
;TAKQIILDLVTQHPEVNLIYSEASNLTVGTMAALNQVGRGKMDNGKPLTEIVASVDFDEVEMKQVYDPNSSLKLSMGLPPVETARGRIDLIMDIASGKVGQVSQPAEEFFYKAYNISYWTMPEADTAEWLNTQFGANVEVSAEAMAEPAGEPMEKPEKIAFFVSDLSNVFHQAQFAEAEKYGMEEYGVEVIAFDGKSDSAVMTQNVDQVLAQGIDAATMQIWDADAAKPGVMDALDAGLIMTSFFGPLADTGIPVARSDEAGISFEMGVEMAEQ
;
A
#
# COMPACT_ATOMS: atom_id res chain seq x y z
N THR A 1 15.97 13.46 7.36
CA THR A 1 14.68 13.88 6.76
C THR A 1 14.80 13.92 5.25
N ALA A 2 13.71 13.70 4.51
CA ALA A 2 13.70 13.78 3.05
C ALA A 2 14.30 15.10 2.54
N LYS A 3 13.92 16.21 3.18
CA LYS A 3 14.46 17.54 2.84
C LYS A 3 15.99 17.57 2.87
N GLN A 4 16.63 17.01 3.90
CA GLN A 4 18.10 17.05 3.99
C GLN A 4 18.75 16.15 2.93
N ILE A 5 18.18 14.98 2.69
CA ILE A 5 18.67 14.06 1.64
C ILE A 5 18.66 14.74 0.27
N ILE A 6 17.57 15.41 -0.07
CA ILE A 6 17.45 16.12 -1.35
C ILE A 6 18.40 17.30 -1.44
N LEU A 7 18.57 18.08 -0.38
CA LEU A 7 19.56 19.17 -0.37
C LEU A 7 20.98 18.66 -0.65
N ASP A 8 21.36 17.57 -0.01
CA ASP A 8 22.66 16.96 -0.21
C ASP A 8 22.81 16.40 -1.62
N LEU A 9 21.76 15.70 -2.11
CA LEU A 9 21.71 15.13 -3.45
C LEU A 9 21.90 16.19 -4.54
N VAL A 10 21.09 17.24 -4.56
CA VAL A 10 21.14 18.25 -5.61
C VAL A 10 22.37 19.16 -5.52
N THR A 11 23.04 19.18 -4.36
CA THR A 11 24.31 19.85 -4.17
C THR A 11 25.47 19.04 -4.76
N GLN A 12 25.46 17.73 -4.54
CA GLN A 12 26.50 16.81 -5.04
C GLN A 12 26.28 16.45 -6.51
N HIS A 13 25.02 16.42 -6.96
CA HIS A 13 24.57 16.02 -8.28
C HIS A 13 23.64 17.08 -8.88
N PRO A 14 24.19 18.28 -9.26
CA PRO A 14 23.36 19.34 -9.83
C PRO A 14 22.73 18.99 -11.18
N GLU A 15 23.20 17.95 -11.85
CA GLU A 15 22.70 17.40 -13.11
C GLU A 15 21.39 16.60 -12.96
N VAL A 16 20.98 16.26 -11.74
CA VAL A 16 19.71 15.52 -11.48
C VAL A 16 18.54 16.35 -12.01
N ASN A 17 17.78 15.77 -12.92
CA ASN A 17 16.65 16.37 -13.58
C ASN A 17 15.35 15.56 -13.46
N LEU A 18 15.38 14.45 -12.75
CA LEU A 18 14.24 13.60 -12.47
C LEU A 18 14.31 13.15 -11.01
N ILE A 19 13.24 13.38 -10.25
CA ILE A 19 13.16 12.99 -8.85
C ILE A 19 11.83 12.27 -8.61
N TYR A 20 11.91 11.07 -8.06
CA TYR A 20 10.77 10.30 -7.63
C TYR A 20 10.70 10.26 -6.11
N SER A 21 9.54 10.58 -5.56
CA SER A 21 9.24 10.51 -4.13
C SER A 21 8.17 9.46 -3.88
N GLU A 22 8.48 8.47 -3.08
CA GLU A 22 7.64 7.29 -2.84
C GLU A 22 6.41 7.56 -1.96
N ALA A 23 6.30 8.74 -1.35
CA ALA A 23 5.15 9.09 -0.51
C ALA A 23 4.99 10.61 -0.40
N SER A 24 3.77 11.08 -0.14
CA SER A 24 3.43 12.50 -0.06
C SER A 24 4.23 13.27 0.99
N ASN A 25 4.46 12.68 2.16
CA ASN A 25 5.28 13.30 3.20
C ASN A 25 6.76 13.47 2.79
N LEU A 26 7.29 12.58 1.95
CA LEU A 26 8.62 12.71 1.36
C LEU A 26 8.61 13.78 0.28
N THR A 27 7.56 13.86 -0.51
CA THR A 27 7.37 14.85 -1.58
C THR A 27 7.34 16.27 -1.02
N VAL A 28 6.62 16.51 0.07
CA VAL A 28 6.63 17.80 0.76
C VAL A 28 8.05 18.20 1.16
N GLY A 29 8.81 17.27 1.70
CA GLY A 29 10.23 17.49 2.05
C GLY A 29 11.09 17.76 0.83
N THR A 30 10.89 17.05 -0.26
CA THR A 30 11.56 17.19 -1.57
C THR A 30 11.32 18.58 -2.15
N MET A 31 10.07 18.97 -2.31
CA MET A 31 9.71 20.28 -2.86
C MET A 31 10.23 21.44 -1.99
N ALA A 32 10.18 21.30 -0.65
CA ALA A 32 10.75 22.29 0.25
C ALA A 32 12.27 22.41 0.13
N ALA A 33 12.98 21.31 -0.14
CA ALA A 33 14.42 21.33 -0.40
C ALA A 33 14.75 22.04 -1.72
N LEU A 34 14.07 21.64 -2.80
CA LEU A 34 14.26 22.22 -4.13
C LEU A 34 13.99 23.72 -4.13
N ASN A 35 12.89 24.15 -3.53
CA ASN A 35 12.56 25.57 -3.41
C ASN A 35 13.63 26.36 -2.63
N GLN A 36 14.23 25.77 -1.58
CA GLN A 36 15.27 26.42 -0.79
C GLN A 36 16.52 26.74 -1.61
N VAL A 37 16.84 25.92 -2.60
CA VAL A 37 18.01 26.12 -3.48
C VAL A 37 17.65 26.76 -4.84
N GLY A 38 16.41 27.25 -4.99
CA GLY A 38 15.95 27.93 -6.17
C GLY A 38 15.53 27.03 -7.34
N ARG A 39 15.38 25.71 -7.07
CA ARG A 39 14.89 24.67 -7.98
C ARG A 39 13.39 24.45 -7.77
N GLY A 40 12.83 23.41 -8.36
CA GLY A 40 11.43 23.01 -8.16
C GLY A 40 10.41 23.83 -8.95
N LYS A 41 10.83 24.43 -10.08
CA LYS A 41 10.01 25.38 -10.85
C LYS A 41 9.94 25.03 -12.32
N MET A 42 8.89 25.54 -12.96
CA MET A 42 8.66 25.47 -14.40
C MET A 42 8.76 26.86 -15.02
N ASP A 43 9.11 26.92 -16.30
CA ASP A 43 8.99 28.11 -17.15
C ASP A 43 8.31 27.74 -18.46
N ASN A 44 7.15 28.33 -18.71
CA ASN A 44 6.35 28.11 -19.93
C ASN A 44 6.10 26.59 -20.21
N GLY A 45 5.79 25.82 -19.18
CA GLY A 45 5.52 24.39 -19.28
C GLY A 45 6.75 23.50 -19.39
N LYS A 46 7.96 24.07 -19.20
CA LYS A 46 9.21 23.31 -19.19
C LYS A 46 9.85 23.35 -17.80
N PRO A 47 10.42 22.25 -17.33
CA PRO A 47 11.17 22.27 -16.08
C PRO A 47 12.42 23.13 -16.23
N LEU A 48 12.70 23.99 -15.26
CA LEU A 48 13.95 24.75 -15.22
C LEU A 48 15.15 23.87 -14.82
N THR A 49 14.91 22.90 -13.98
CA THR A 49 15.95 22.01 -13.45
C THR A 49 15.53 20.55 -13.47
N GLU A 50 14.38 20.20 -12.90
CA GLU A 50 13.91 18.82 -12.79
C GLU A 50 12.39 18.71 -12.92
N ILE A 51 11.92 17.47 -13.20
CA ILE A 51 10.55 17.00 -12.96
C ILE A 51 10.53 16.20 -11.66
N VAL A 52 9.50 16.39 -10.88
CA VAL A 52 9.23 15.59 -9.67
C VAL A 52 7.96 14.77 -9.88
N ALA A 53 8.02 13.51 -9.52
CA ALA A 53 6.88 12.62 -9.44
C ALA A 53 6.74 12.06 -8.04
N SER A 54 5.52 11.70 -7.65
CA SER A 54 5.21 11.17 -6.32
C SER A 54 4.12 10.10 -6.33
N VAL A 55 3.88 9.54 -5.17
CA VAL A 55 2.76 8.63 -4.88
C VAL A 55 1.97 9.19 -3.70
N ASP A 56 0.72 8.78 -3.56
CA ASP A 56 -0.33 9.07 -2.59
C ASP A 56 -1.37 10.08 -3.09
N PHE A 57 -0.98 11.08 -3.87
CA PHE A 57 -1.88 12.08 -4.46
C PHE A 57 -2.79 12.77 -3.42
N ASP A 58 -2.20 13.27 -2.35
CA ASP A 58 -2.92 14.01 -1.33
C ASP A 58 -3.26 15.45 -1.78
N GLU A 59 -4.01 16.19 -0.95
CA GLU A 59 -4.44 17.57 -1.26
C GLU A 59 -3.26 18.51 -1.54
N VAL A 60 -2.14 18.33 -0.86
CA VAL A 60 -0.94 19.18 -1.02
C VAL A 60 -0.27 18.90 -2.36
N GLU A 61 -0.16 17.63 -2.72
CA GLU A 61 0.38 17.21 -4.02
C GLU A 61 -0.52 17.63 -5.17
N MET A 62 -1.84 17.42 -5.05
CA MET A 62 -2.80 17.87 -6.04
C MET A 62 -2.65 19.35 -6.37
N LYS A 63 -2.52 20.20 -5.33
CA LYS A 63 -2.31 21.64 -5.53
C LYS A 63 -1.03 21.95 -6.30
N GLN A 64 0.03 21.19 -6.06
CA GLN A 64 1.31 21.39 -6.76
C GLN A 64 1.31 20.81 -8.18
N VAL A 65 0.71 19.65 -8.40
CA VAL A 65 0.59 19.03 -9.74
C VAL A 65 -0.17 19.98 -10.69
N TYR A 66 -1.22 20.63 -10.21
CA TYR A 66 -2.00 21.59 -11.01
C TYR A 66 -1.40 23.00 -11.04
N ASP A 67 -0.37 23.29 -10.25
CA ASP A 67 0.36 24.58 -10.36
C ASP A 67 1.29 24.56 -11.59
N PRO A 68 1.05 25.42 -12.61
CA PRO A 68 1.88 25.45 -13.80
C PRO A 68 3.35 25.84 -13.53
N ASN A 69 3.63 26.41 -12.36
CA ASN A 69 4.98 26.84 -11.96
C ASN A 69 5.71 25.80 -11.09
N SER A 70 5.05 24.74 -10.65
CA SER A 70 5.66 23.68 -9.86
C SER A 70 6.25 22.60 -10.75
N SER A 71 7.41 22.07 -10.41
CA SER A 71 8.01 20.91 -11.07
C SER A 71 7.44 19.57 -10.61
N LEU A 72 6.60 19.53 -9.57
CA LEU A 72 5.81 18.35 -9.25
C LEU A 72 4.68 18.23 -10.27
N LYS A 73 4.82 17.29 -11.21
CA LYS A 73 3.89 17.13 -12.35
C LYS A 73 3.10 15.85 -12.33
N LEU A 74 3.55 14.88 -11.58
CA LEU A 74 2.93 13.58 -11.49
C LEU A 74 2.76 13.19 -10.03
N SER A 75 1.60 12.70 -9.68
CA SER A 75 1.37 11.97 -8.44
C SER A 75 0.36 10.87 -8.72
N MET A 76 0.71 9.65 -8.38
CA MET A 76 -0.16 8.50 -8.54
C MET A 76 -0.88 8.22 -7.23
N GLY A 77 -2.20 8.20 -7.30
CA GLY A 77 -3.04 7.92 -6.15
C GLY A 77 -3.21 6.44 -5.91
N LEU A 78 -3.05 6.03 -4.66
CA LEU A 78 -3.66 4.81 -4.17
C LEU A 78 -5.09 5.19 -3.75
N PRO A 79 -6.14 4.74 -4.46
CA PRO A 79 -7.49 5.14 -4.11
C PRO A 79 -7.91 4.52 -2.76
N PRO A 80 -8.20 5.32 -1.74
CA PRO A 80 -8.51 4.80 -0.40
C PRO A 80 -9.80 3.97 -0.37
N VAL A 81 -10.74 4.26 -1.27
CA VAL A 81 -12.02 3.56 -1.38
C VAL A 81 -11.80 2.12 -1.84
N GLU A 82 -11.08 1.94 -2.94
CA GLU A 82 -10.82 0.64 -3.54
C GLU A 82 -9.91 -0.21 -2.67
N THR A 83 -8.90 0.41 -2.05
CA THR A 83 -8.03 -0.29 -1.10
C THR A 83 -8.80 -0.78 0.12
N ALA A 84 -9.73 0.02 0.62
CA ALA A 84 -10.59 -0.38 1.73
C ALA A 84 -11.49 -1.57 1.37
N ARG A 85 -12.15 -1.50 0.20
CA ARG A 85 -13.02 -2.59 -0.30
C ARG A 85 -12.22 -3.87 -0.51
N GLY A 86 -11.08 -3.80 -1.20
CA GLY A 86 -10.23 -4.97 -1.44
C GLY A 86 -9.77 -5.67 -0.16
N ARG A 87 -9.52 -4.91 0.92
CA ARG A 87 -9.19 -5.46 2.24
C ARG A 87 -10.37 -6.22 2.87
N ILE A 88 -11.58 -5.71 2.73
CA ILE A 88 -12.80 -6.38 3.23
C ILE A 88 -13.13 -7.59 2.35
N ASP A 89 -13.07 -7.44 1.02
CA ASP A 89 -13.35 -8.53 0.07
C ASP A 89 -12.42 -9.72 0.28
N LEU A 90 -11.12 -9.47 0.55
CA LEU A 90 -10.17 -10.54 0.85
C LEU A 90 -10.57 -11.36 2.08
N ILE A 91 -11.01 -10.71 3.15
CA ILE A 91 -11.53 -11.40 4.34
C ILE A 91 -12.76 -12.24 3.98
N MET A 92 -13.66 -11.70 3.18
CA MET A 92 -14.89 -12.40 2.78
C MET A 92 -14.62 -13.55 1.80
N ASP A 93 -13.63 -13.39 0.94
CA ASP A 93 -13.14 -14.46 0.06
C ASP A 93 -12.52 -15.62 0.86
N ILE A 94 -11.83 -15.32 1.96
CA ILE A 94 -11.34 -16.35 2.89
C ILE A 94 -12.51 -17.01 3.61
N ALA A 95 -13.44 -16.24 4.15
CA ALA A 95 -14.62 -16.78 4.83
C ALA A 95 -15.43 -17.71 3.93
N SER A 96 -15.54 -17.40 2.65
CA SER A 96 -16.25 -18.25 1.67
C SER A 96 -15.44 -19.48 1.18
N GLY A 97 -14.17 -19.58 1.53
CA GLY A 97 -13.27 -20.63 1.06
C GLY A 97 -12.73 -20.41 -0.37
N LYS A 98 -13.01 -19.27 -0.97
CA LYS A 98 -12.46 -18.91 -2.29
C LYS A 98 -10.93 -18.68 -2.22
N VAL A 99 -10.45 -18.20 -1.09
CA VAL A 99 -9.04 -18.02 -0.76
C VAL A 99 -8.73 -18.79 0.53
N GLY A 100 -7.59 -19.46 0.60
CA GLY A 100 -7.13 -20.13 1.82
C GLY A 100 -6.63 -19.13 2.86
N GLN A 101 -6.92 -19.38 4.15
CA GLN A 101 -6.46 -18.53 5.26
C GLN A 101 -4.95 -18.49 5.38
N VAL A 102 -4.29 -19.63 5.20
CA VAL A 102 -2.85 -19.72 5.11
C VAL A 102 -2.53 -20.43 3.81
N SER A 103 -1.88 -19.72 2.89
CA SER A 103 -1.62 -20.24 1.56
C SER A 103 -0.28 -20.98 1.52
N GLN A 104 0.79 -20.39 1.15
CA GLN A 104 2.09 -21.03 1.00
C GLN A 104 3.09 -20.46 2.02
N PRO A 105 4.17 -21.17 2.35
CA PRO A 105 5.29 -20.55 3.06
C PRO A 105 5.74 -19.27 2.33
N ALA A 106 5.94 -18.20 3.07
CA ALA A 106 6.28 -16.88 2.51
C ALA A 106 7.51 -16.88 1.56
N GLU A 107 8.36 -17.89 1.68
CA GLU A 107 9.56 -18.08 0.86
C GLU A 107 9.26 -18.51 -0.58
N GLU A 108 8.08 -19.12 -0.82
CA GLU A 108 7.66 -19.60 -2.13
C GLU A 108 6.65 -18.64 -2.79
N PHE A 109 6.24 -17.62 -2.06
CA PHE A 109 5.18 -16.74 -2.49
C PHE A 109 5.73 -15.56 -3.26
N PHE A 110 5.61 -15.60 -4.57
CA PHE A 110 5.62 -14.38 -5.36
C PHE A 110 4.23 -13.74 -5.23
N TYR A 111 4.15 -12.76 -4.38
CA TYR A 111 3.01 -11.96 -4.01
C TYR A 111 1.87 -11.94 -5.02
N LYS A 112 0.82 -12.67 -4.78
CA LYS A 112 -0.43 -12.32 -5.38
C LYS A 112 -0.96 -11.07 -4.69
N ALA A 113 -0.78 -9.97 -5.36
CA ALA A 113 -1.52 -8.80 -5.02
C ALA A 113 -3.00 -9.04 -5.34
N TYR A 114 -3.87 -8.84 -4.39
CA TYR A 114 -5.18 -8.31 -4.71
C TYR A 114 -4.89 -6.95 -5.33
N ASN A 115 -4.99 -6.89 -6.64
CA ASN A 115 -4.71 -5.68 -7.36
C ASN A 115 -5.82 -4.67 -7.07
N ILE A 116 -5.59 -3.83 -6.09
CA ILE A 116 -6.49 -2.79 -5.63
C ILE A 116 -6.09 -1.41 -6.16
N SER A 117 -5.14 -1.34 -7.07
CA SER A 117 -4.74 -0.07 -7.65
C SER A 117 -5.30 0.11 -9.06
N TYR A 118 -5.64 1.34 -9.38
CA TYR A 118 -6.29 1.74 -10.63
C TYR A 118 -5.40 1.68 -11.88
N TRP A 119 -4.08 1.61 -11.70
CA TRP A 119 -3.09 1.90 -12.75
C TRP A 119 -2.15 0.73 -13.00
N THR A 120 -2.65 -0.48 -12.86
CA THR A 120 -1.79 -1.64 -12.85
C THR A 120 -1.78 -2.39 -14.16
N MET A 121 -0.57 -2.72 -14.59
CA MET A 121 -0.42 -3.82 -15.52
C MET A 121 -0.96 -5.11 -14.85
N PRO A 122 -1.64 -5.99 -15.58
CA PRO A 122 -1.94 -7.32 -15.07
C PRO A 122 -0.66 -7.98 -14.52
N GLU A 123 -0.76 -8.66 -13.39
CA GLU A 123 0.42 -9.26 -12.71
C GLU A 123 1.24 -10.17 -13.62
N ALA A 124 0.58 -10.89 -14.54
CA ALA A 124 1.27 -11.70 -15.54
C ALA A 124 2.14 -10.86 -16.47
N ASP A 125 1.65 -9.69 -16.90
CA ASP A 125 2.37 -8.78 -17.78
C ASP A 125 3.51 -8.09 -17.02
N THR A 126 3.33 -7.79 -15.74
CA THR A 126 4.39 -7.25 -14.87
C THR A 126 5.54 -8.24 -14.73
N ALA A 127 5.26 -9.51 -14.52
CA ALA A 127 6.28 -10.54 -14.44
C ALA A 127 7.00 -10.76 -15.78
N GLU A 128 6.28 -10.80 -16.89
CA GLU A 128 6.87 -10.86 -18.22
C GLU A 128 7.76 -9.64 -18.49
N TRP A 129 7.32 -8.47 -18.12
CA TRP A 129 8.10 -7.24 -18.24
C TRP A 129 9.37 -7.28 -17.38
N LEU A 130 9.28 -7.66 -16.10
CA LEU A 130 10.44 -7.80 -15.21
C LEU A 130 11.47 -8.80 -15.78
N ASN A 131 11.00 -9.94 -16.29
CA ASN A 131 11.87 -10.96 -16.88
C ASN A 131 12.55 -10.45 -18.15
N THR A 132 11.81 -9.72 -18.98
CA THR A 132 12.31 -9.20 -20.25
C THR A 132 13.30 -8.06 -20.06
N GLN A 133 13.01 -7.13 -19.15
CA GLN A 133 13.84 -5.93 -18.98
C GLN A 133 15.03 -6.17 -18.04
N PHE A 134 14.88 -6.99 -17.02
CA PHE A 134 15.88 -7.16 -15.98
C PHE A 134 16.43 -8.58 -15.84
N GLY A 135 15.90 -9.54 -16.61
CA GLY A 135 16.30 -10.94 -16.48
C GLY A 135 16.04 -11.50 -15.09
N ALA A 136 14.95 -11.09 -14.47
CA ALA A 136 14.64 -11.41 -13.08
C ALA A 136 14.33 -12.89 -12.84
N ASN A 137 14.05 -13.68 -13.91
CA ASN A 137 13.64 -15.08 -13.86
C ASN A 137 12.42 -15.33 -12.96
N VAL A 138 11.48 -14.40 -12.98
CA VAL A 138 10.22 -14.55 -12.27
C VAL A 138 9.34 -15.51 -13.06
N GLU A 139 9.09 -16.69 -12.52
CA GLU A 139 8.11 -17.62 -13.07
C GLU A 139 6.76 -17.32 -12.46
N VAL A 140 5.92 -16.64 -13.23
CA VAL A 140 4.55 -16.37 -12.82
C VAL A 140 3.61 -17.05 -13.80
N SER A 141 3.01 -18.14 -13.39
CA SER A 141 1.82 -18.67 -14.05
C SER A 141 0.57 -18.09 -13.40
N ALA A 142 -0.51 -17.96 -14.17
CA ALA A 142 -1.80 -17.57 -13.59
C ALA A 142 -2.25 -18.53 -12.45
N GLU A 143 -1.78 -19.78 -12.50
CA GLU A 143 -2.01 -20.78 -11.45
C GLU A 143 -1.13 -20.54 -10.21
N ALA A 144 0.11 -20.07 -10.38
CA ALA A 144 1.01 -19.73 -9.27
C ALA A 144 0.59 -18.44 -8.56
N MET A 145 -0.13 -17.56 -9.26
CA MET A 145 -0.67 -16.33 -8.68
C MET A 145 -2.06 -16.51 -8.05
N ALA A 146 -2.74 -17.63 -8.32
CA ALA A 146 -4.01 -17.90 -7.69
C ALA A 146 -3.77 -18.35 -6.25
N GLU A 147 -4.27 -17.58 -5.28
CA GLU A 147 -4.35 -18.09 -3.91
C GLU A 147 -5.07 -19.43 -3.91
N PRO A 148 -4.52 -20.48 -3.29
CA PRO A 148 -5.22 -21.74 -3.21
C PRO A 148 -6.54 -21.56 -2.48
N ALA A 149 -7.58 -22.19 -3.00
CA ALA A 149 -8.85 -22.25 -2.30
C ALA A 149 -8.68 -22.91 -0.93
N GLY A 150 -9.45 -22.42 0.03
CA GLY A 150 -9.48 -22.95 1.38
C GLY A 150 -10.81 -23.61 1.72
N GLU A 151 -10.89 -24.18 2.90
CA GLU A 151 -12.17 -24.58 3.47
C GLU A 151 -12.95 -23.33 3.91
N PRO A 152 -14.27 -23.27 3.69
CA PRO A 152 -15.08 -22.16 4.19
C PRO A 152 -14.96 -22.04 5.72
N MET A 153 -14.85 -20.80 6.18
CA MET A 153 -14.83 -20.45 7.58
C MET A 153 -16.15 -19.76 7.98
N GLU A 154 -16.38 -19.60 9.27
CA GLU A 154 -17.53 -18.82 9.72
C GLU A 154 -17.40 -17.39 9.26
N LYS A 155 -18.50 -16.84 8.72
CA LYS A 155 -18.54 -15.47 8.29
C LYS A 155 -18.35 -14.54 9.49
N PRO A 156 -17.38 -13.61 9.46
CA PRO A 156 -17.16 -12.71 10.58
C PRO A 156 -18.36 -11.78 10.80
N GLU A 157 -18.67 -11.51 12.05
CA GLU A 157 -19.60 -10.45 12.44
C GLU A 157 -18.86 -9.11 12.62
N LYS A 158 -17.58 -9.19 13.04
CA LYS A 158 -16.71 -8.03 13.32
C LYS A 158 -15.35 -8.18 12.68
N ILE A 159 -14.89 -7.11 12.06
CA ILE A 159 -13.57 -7.01 11.43
C ILE A 159 -12.77 -5.89 12.09
N ALA A 160 -11.57 -6.21 12.57
CA ALA A 160 -10.58 -5.21 12.96
C ALA A 160 -9.87 -4.64 11.71
N PHE A 161 -9.97 -3.34 11.53
CA PHE A 161 -9.34 -2.62 10.43
C PHE A 161 -8.18 -1.79 10.97
N PHE A 162 -6.97 -2.31 10.79
CA PHE A 162 -5.76 -1.64 11.25
C PHE A 162 -5.36 -0.54 10.28
N VAL A 163 -5.08 0.62 10.83
CA VAL A 163 -4.52 1.77 10.12
C VAL A 163 -3.26 2.25 10.82
N SER A 164 -2.35 2.82 10.06
CA SER A 164 -1.10 3.32 10.63
C SER A 164 -1.33 4.50 11.56
N ASP A 165 -2.17 5.44 11.15
CA ASP A 165 -2.49 6.64 11.94
C ASP A 165 -3.78 7.29 11.42
N LEU A 166 -4.79 7.39 12.26
CA LEU A 166 -6.06 8.05 11.91
C LEU A 166 -5.98 9.58 11.78
N SER A 167 -4.84 10.18 12.09
CA SER A 167 -4.62 11.59 11.75
C SER A 167 -4.38 11.81 10.25
N ASN A 168 -4.02 10.76 9.51
CA ASN A 168 -3.83 10.79 8.07
C ASN A 168 -5.17 10.69 7.34
N VAL A 169 -5.42 11.63 6.43
CA VAL A 169 -6.67 11.72 5.65
C VAL A 169 -6.92 10.50 4.76
N PHE A 170 -5.86 9.87 4.25
CA PHE A 170 -5.96 8.63 3.49
C PHE A 170 -6.55 7.50 4.35
N HIS A 171 -6.02 7.31 5.56
CA HIS A 171 -6.51 6.28 6.48
C HIS A 171 -7.92 6.57 7.02
N GLN A 172 -8.26 7.85 7.20
CA GLN A 172 -9.64 8.25 7.52
C GLN A 172 -10.60 7.85 6.40
N ALA A 173 -10.24 8.13 5.15
CA ALA A 173 -11.05 7.77 3.99
C ALA A 173 -11.15 6.25 3.81
N GLN A 174 -10.05 5.51 3.99
CA GLN A 174 -10.09 4.05 3.97
C GLN A 174 -11.03 3.48 5.03
N PHE A 175 -10.90 3.93 6.27
CA PHE A 175 -11.74 3.40 7.35
C PHE A 175 -13.21 3.74 7.14
N ALA A 176 -13.53 4.97 6.77
CA ALA A 176 -14.92 5.39 6.50
C ALA A 176 -15.56 4.54 5.39
N GLU A 177 -14.81 4.21 4.33
CA GLU A 177 -15.33 3.32 3.29
C GLU A 177 -15.41 1.88 3.77
N ALA A 178 -14.42 1.38 4.52
CA ALA A 178 -14.45 0.02 5.05
C ALA A 178 -15.65 -0.21 5.97
N GLU A 179 -15.94 0.74 6.88
CA GLU A 179 -17.10 0.70 7.76
C GLU A 179 -18.43 0.67 6.96
N LYS A 180 -18.55 1.58 6.00
CA LYS A 180 -19.71 1.65 5.12
C LYS A 180 -19.88 0.40 4.28
N TYR A 181 -18.86 0.02 3.54
CA TYR A 181 -18.89 -1.11 2.61
C TYR A 181 -19.08 -2.44 3.33
N GLY A 182 -18.39 -2.66 4.45
CA GLY A 182 -18.57 -3.85 5.27
C GLY A 182 -20.01 -4.03 5.73
N MET A 183 -20.66 -2.95 6.14
CA MET A 183 -22.05 -2.99 6.57
C MET A 183 -23.04 -3.12 5.41
N GLU A 184 -22.89 -2.33 4.33
CA GLU A 184 -23.83 -2.30 3.21
C GLU A 184 -23.78 -3.58 2.36
N GLU A 185 -22.57 -4.08 2.08
CA GLU A 185 -22.41 -5.24 1.18
C GLU A 185 -22.48 -6.57 1.95
N TYR A 186 -21.91 -6.61 3.14
CA TYR A 186 -21.75 -7.89 3.86
C TYR A 186 -22.51 -7.94 5.19
N GLY A 187 -23.00 -6.82 5.71
CA GLY A 187 -23.63 -6.76 7.05
C GLY A 187 -22.66 -7.05 8.18
N VAL A 188 -21.41 -6.60 8.05
CA VAL A 188 -20.31 -6.83 8.99
C VAL A 188 -19.91 -5.51 9.63
N GLU A 189 -19.72 -5.52 10.96
CA GLU A 189 -19.20 -4.36 11.71
C GLU A 189 -17.69 -4.24 11.49
N VAL A 190 -17.20 -3.07 11.07
CA VAL A 190 -15.78 -2.79 10.91
C VAL A 190 -15.31 -1.80 11.98
N ILE A 191 -14.26 -2.16 12.71
CA ILE A 191 -13.76 -1.42 13.87
C ILE A 191 -12.33 -0.97 13.60
N ALA A 192 -12.06 0.34 13.71
CA ALA A 192 -10.71 0.88 13.51
C ALA A 192 -9.77 0.53 14.66
N PHE A 193 -8.56 0.12 14.30
CA PHE A 193 -7.43 -0.03 15.22
C PHE A 193 -6.33 0.94 14.80
N ASP A 194 -6.25 2.07 15.50
CA ASP A 194 -5.30 3.14 15.23
C ASP A 194 -3.91 2.80 15.79
N GLY A 195 -2.92 2.68 14.91
CA GLY A 195 -1.53 2.41 15.28
C GLY A 195 -0.76 3.62 15.78
N LYS A 196 -1.30 4.84 15.61
CA LYS A 196 -0.70 6.12 16.04
C LYS A 196 0.74 6.31 15.60
N SER A 197 1.10 5.76 14.45
CA SER A 197 2.47 5.74 13.93
C SER A 197 3.50 5.14 14.92
N ASP A 198 3.07 4.21 15.78
CA ASP A 198 3.87 3.59 16.83
C ASP A 198 3.77 2.05 16.77
N SER A 199 4.90 1.37 16.55
CA SER A 199 4.94 -0.08 16.42
C SER A 199 4.50 -0.82 17.70
N ALA A 200 4.76 -0.26 18.89
CA ALA A 200 4.33 -0.86 20.13
C ALA A 200 2.80 -0.77 20.32
N VAL A 201 2.20 0.35 19.92
CA VAL A 201 0.74 0.51 19.91
C VAL A 201 0.12 -0.47 18.92
N MET A 202 0.70 -0.59 17.72
CA MET A 202 0.24 -1.54 16.70
C MET A 202 0.25 -2.99 17.23
N THR A 203 1.34 -3.41 17.84
CA THR A 203 1.48 -4.74 18.43
C THR A 203 0.45 -4.99 19.55
N GLN A 204 0.24 -4.01 20.43
CA GLN A 204 -0.79 -4.09 21.47
C GLN A 204 -2.21 -4.18 20.88
N ASN A 205 -2.46 -3.54 19.76
CA ASN A 205 -3.74 -3.65 19.06
C ASN A 205 -4.02 -5.07 18.58
N VAL A 206 -3.01 -5.83 18.17
CA VAL A 206 -3.17 -7.23 17.78
C VAL A 206 -3.69 -8.08 18.96
N ASP A 207 -3.10 -7.89 20.14
CA ASP A 207 -3.55 -8.60 21.35
C ASP A 207 -5.00 -8.25 21.74
N GLN A 208 -5.45 -7.04 21.40
CA GLN A 208 -6.81 -6.59 21.68
C GLN A 208 -7.87 -7.24 20.79
N VAL A 209 -7.52 -7.67 19.57
CA VAL A 209 -8.46 -8.31 18.65
C VAL A 209 -9.13 -9.52 19.31
N LEU A 210 -8.33 -10.42 19.85
CA LEU A 210 -8.82 -11.60 20.58
C LEU A 210 -9.63 -11.22 21.83
N ALA A 211 -9.12 -10.26 22.61
CA ALA A 211 -9.76 -9.85 23.85
C ALA A 211 -11.14 -9.19 23.64
N GLN A 212 -11.39 -8.58 22.48
CA GLN A 212 -12.64 -7.92 22.15
C GLN A 212 -13.64 -8.82 21.41
N GLY A 213 -13.29 -10.10 21.17
CA GLY A 213 -14.17 -11.02 20.45
C GLY A 213 -14.41 -10.59 19.00
N ILE A 214 -13.35 -10.18 18.33
CA ILE A 214 -13.35 -9.85 16.92
C ILE A 214 -13.01 -11.09 16.12
N ASP A 215 -13.67 -11.31 15.00
CA ASP A 215 -13.64 -12.56 14.25
C ASP A 215 -12.60 -12.56 13.12
N ALA A 216 -12.22 -11.36 12.66
CA ALA A 216 -11.29 -11.18 11.57
C ALA A 216 -10.48 -9.89 11.69
N ALA A 217 -9.29 -9.85 11.09
CA ALA A 217 -8.48 -8.63 11.04
C ALA A 217 -7.78 -8.46 9.70
N THR A 218 -7.74 -7.22 9.21
CA THR A 218 -6.87 -6.79 8.12
C THR A 218 -5.85 -5.80 8.64
N MET A 219 -4.57 -6.15 8.58
CA MET A 219 -3.54 -5.53 9.39
C MET A 219 -2.53 -4.77 8.53
N GLN A 220 -2.29 -3.50 8.87
CA GLN A 220 -1.16 -2.74 8.37
C GLN A 220 -0.10 -2.72 9.48
N ILE A 221 0.99 -3.45 9.28
CA ILE A 221 1.99 -3.70 10.33
C ILE A 221 3.37 -3.30 9.81
N TRP A 222 4.10 -2.51 10.61
CA TRP A 222 5.48 -2.12 10.28
C TRP A 222 6.54 -3.01 10.94
N ASP A 223 6.21 -3.57 12.11
CA ASP A 223 7.08 -4.47 12.86
C ASP A 223 6.50 -5.88 12.81
N ALA A 224 6.82 -6.58 11.73
CA ALA A 224 6.29 -7.91 11.47
C ALA A 224 6.73 -8.92 12.55
N ASP A 225 7.97 -8.82 13.03
CA ASP A 225 8.50 -9.73 14.04
C ASP A 225 7.81 -9.55 15.40
N ALA A 226 7.54 -8.30 15.79
CA ALA A 226 6.83 -8.00 17.02
C ALA A 226 5.35 -8.40 16.97
N ALA A 227 4.71 -8.29 15.82
CA ALA A 227 3.29 -8.64 15.63
C ALA A 227 3.05 -10.15 15.46
N LYS A 228 4.05 -10.89 14.95
CA LYS A 228 3.92 -12.31 14.60
C LYS A 228 3.33 -13.18 15.71
N PRO A 229 3.76 -13.12 16.99
CA PRO A 229 3.17 -13.95 18.04
C PRO A 229 1.65 -13.76 18.17
N GLY A 230 1.18 -12.52 18.25
CA GLY A 230 -0.25 -12.21 18.36
C GLY A 230 -1.06 -12.65 17.13
N VAL A 231 -0.48 -12.55 15.94
CA VAL A 231 -1.11 -13.05 14.69
C VAL A 231 -1.23 -14.57 14.73
N MET A 232 -0.20 -15.29 15.19
CA MET A 232 -0.25 -16.75 15.32
C MET A 232 -1.28 -17.17 16.37
N ASP A 233 -1.36 -16.48 17.50
CA ASP A 233 -2.38 -16.75 18.53
C ASP A 233 -3.80 -16.52 17.97
N ALA A 234 -4.00 -15.48 17.11
CA ALA A 234 -5.26 -15.23 16.46
C ALA A 234 -5.63 -16.32 15.44
N LEU A 235 -4.67 -16.77 14.64
CA LEU A 235 -4.86 -17.89 13.71
C LEU A 235 -5.20 -19.20 14.45
N ASP A 236 -4.49 -19.50 15.53
CA ASP A 236 -4.74 -20.66 16.36
C ASP A 236 -6.13 -20.62 17.04
N ALA A 237 -6.62 -19.42 17.31
CA ALA A 237 -7.99 -19.20 17.80
C ALA A 237 -9.06 -19.26 16.68
N GLY A 238 -8.66 -19.42 15.43
CA GLY A 238 -9.55 -19.56 14.28
C GLY A 238 -10.02 -18.26 13.66
N LEU A 239 -9.36 -17.13 13.94
CA LEU A 239 -9.67 -15.84 13.32
C LEU A 239 -9.19 -15.79 11.86
N ILE A 240 -9.90 -15.03 11.04
CA ILE A 240 -9.46 -14.70 9.69
C ILE A 240 -8.46 -13.55 9.78
N MET A 241 -7.24 -13.76 9.31
CA MET A 241 -6.15 -12.78 9.37
C MET A 241 -5.63 -12.48 7.98
N THR A 242 -5.53 -11.19 7.65
CA THR A 242 -4.91 -10.70 6.41
C THR A 242 -3.96 -9.55 6.71
N SER A 243 -3.01 -9.31 5.83
CA SER A 243 -2.17 -8.11 5.90
C SER A 243 -2.48 -7.15 4.76
N PHE A 244 -2.02 -5.91 4.90
CA PHE A 244 -2.12 -4.86 3.92
C PHE A 244 -0.74 -4.24 3.67
N PHE A 245 -0.40 -3.98 2.40
CA PHE A 245 0.88 -3.54 1.86
C PHE A 245 1.98 -4.59 1.91
N GLY A 246 2.30 -5.13 3.05
CA GLY A 246 3.42 -6.03 3.23
C GLY A 246 3.01 -7.41 3.75
N PRO A 247 3.72 -8.47 3.37
CA PRO A 247 3.52 -9.76 3.96
C PRO A 247 3.96 -9.74 5.41
N LEU A 248 3.25 -10.47 6.24
CA LEU A 248 3.74 -10.81 7.56
C LEU A 248 4.60 -12.06 7.41
N ALA A 249 5.93 -11.87 7.38
CA ALA A 249 6.89 -12.93 7.10
C ALA A 249 6.62 -14.19 7.94
N ASP A 250 6.73 -15.35 7.30
CA ASP A 250 6.57 -16.68 7.89
C ASP A 250 5.19 -17.03 8.46
N THR A 251 4.16 -16.24 8.24
CA THR A 251 2.78 -16.58 8.64
C THR A 251 1.96 -17.17 7.51
N GLY A 252 2.29 -16.84 6.26
CA GLY A 252 1.55 -17.24 5.07
C GLY A 252 0.16 -16.64 4.95
N ILE A 253 -0.20 -15.64 5.78
CA ILE A 253 -1.51 -14.99 5.68
C ILE A 253 -1.63 -14.21 4.36
N PRO A 254 -2.82 -14.20 3.73
CA PRO A 254 -3.04 -13.46 2.50
C PRO A 254 -2.82 -11.96 2.65
N VAL A 255 -2.36 -11.32 1.58
CA VAL A 255 -1.98 -9.91 1.54
C VAL A 255 -2.84 -9.14 0.56
N ALA A 256 -3.51 -8.09 1.03
CA ALA A 256 -4.08 -7.07 0.17
C ALA A 256 -3.01 -6.01 -0.11
N ARG A 257 -2.65 -5.81 -1.38
CA ARG A 257 -1.60 -4.84 -1.78
C ARG A 257 -1.88 -4.26 -3.15
N SER A 258 -1.26 -3.13 -3.43
CA SER A 258 -1.22 -2.54 -4.76
C SER A 258 -0.10 -3.17 -5.61
N ASP A 259 -0.24 -3.10 -6.93
CA ASP A 259 0.84 -3.43 -7.86
C ASP A 259 1.80 -2.22 -7.97
N GLU A 260 2.72 -2.15 -7.03
CA GLU A 260 3.70 -1.07 -6.96
C GLU A 260 4.66 -1.06 -8.17
N ALA A 261 4.93 -2.23 -8.75
CA ALA A 261 5.77 -2.33 -9.93
C ALA A 261 5.09 -1.73 -11.17
N GLY A 262 3.82 -2.07 -11.40
CA GLY A 262 3.03 -1.48 -12.49
C GLY A 262 2.84 0.02 -12.32
N ILE A 263 2.48 0.48 -11.13
CA ILE A 263 2.36 1.91 -10.81
C ILE A 263 3.68 2.65 -11.11
N SER A 264 4.80 2.12 -10.66
CA SER A 264 6.12 2.73 -10.87
C SER A 264 6.51 2.75 -12.35
N PHE A 265 6.14 1.72 -13.10
CA PHE A 265 6.38 1.65 -14.54
C PHE A 265 5.58 2.71 -15.28
N GLU A 266 4.27 2.77 -15.09
CA GLU A 266 3.40 3.76 -15.72
C GLU A 266 3.86 5.19 -15.40
N MET A 267 4.22 5.44 -14.15
CA MET A 267 4.77 6.73 -13.76
C MET A 267 6.08 7.04 -14.48
N GLY A 268 6.96 6.05 -14.66
CA GLY A 268 8.19 6.21 -15.44
C GLY A 268 7.93 6.55 -16.89
N VAL A 269 6.92 5.95 -17.52
CA VAL A 269 6.47 6.27 -18.89
C VAL A 269 5.97 7.71 -18.96
N GLU A 270 5.04 8.10 -18.11
CA GLU A 270 4.51 9.45 -18.06
C GLU A 270 5.59 10.50 -17.82
N MET A 271 6.54 10.21 -16.91
CA MET A 271 7.68 11.12 -16.67
C MET A 271 8.57 11.28 -17.90
N ALA A 272 8.73 10.26 -18.70
CA ALA A 272 9.55 10.32 -19.93
C ALA A 272 8.85 11.08 -21.05
N GLU A 273 7.53 11.21 -21.02
CA GLU A 273 6.74 11.95 -22.01
C GLU A 273 6.64 13.47 -21.72
N GLN A 274 6.89 13.86 -20.46
CA GLN A 274 6.89 15.28 -20.03
C GLN A 274 8.20 16.00 -20.39
#